data_3c17db7fa577d2a298ecfacda8ccca8f
#
_entry.id   3c17db7fa577d2a298ecfacda8ccca8f
#
_cell.length_a   1.000
_cell.length_b   1.000
_cell.length_c   1.000
_cell.angle_alpha   90.00
_cell.angle_beta   90.00
_cell.angle_gamma   90.00
#
_symmetry.space_group_name_H-M   'P 1'
#
loop_
_entity.id
_entity.type
_entity.pdbx_description
1 polymer ?
#
loop_
_entity_poly.entity_id
_entity_poly.type
_entity_poly.pdbx_seq_one_letter_code
_entity_poly.pdbx_strand_id
1 'polypeptide(L)'
;MDDLSFDAATTLRPRADGSTFDLDIHPLWTVGDKPNGGFLLALLGRAAAQALGADTGGAWDVQSATVTYLAAPALEGAEIHTTLLRRGRTASHVRAVLVQSERTLVDAVLVLGALTPGTAPRYNDNAPLRIPDPDQCVR
;
A
#
# COMPACT_ATOMS: atom_id res chain seq x y z
N MET A 1 -5.51 -9.80 23.08
CA MET A 1 -5.12 -10.60 21.88
C MET A 1 -5.03 -9.62 20.75
N ASP A 2 -3.81 -9.37 20.28
CA ASP A 2 -3.59 -8.40 19.22
C ASP A 2 -4.31 -8.87 17.96
N ASP A 3 -5.03 -7.95 17.29
CA ASP A 3 -5.67 -8.23 16.02
C ASP A 3 -4.57 -8.45 14.98
N LEU A 4 -4.40 -9.70 14.54
CA LEU A 4 -3.40 -10.12 13.55
C LEU A 4 -3.86 -9.87 12.10
N SER A 5 -4.98 -9.18 11.92
CA SER A 5 -5.48 -8.86 10.59
C SER A 5 -4.53 -7.93 9.83
N PHE A 6 -4.51 -8.09 8.51
CA PHE A 6 -3.75 -7.20 7.64
C PHE A 6 -4.20 -5.74 7.79
N ASP A 7 -5.49 -5.52 8.01
CA ASP A 7 -6.04 -4.18 8.20
C ASP A 7 -5.52 -3.52 9.48
N ALA A 8 -5.47 -4.24 10.60
CA ALA A 8 -4.89 -3.73 11.83
C ALA A 8 -3.39 -3.44 11.68
N ALA A 9 -2.64 -4.37 11.08
CA ALA A 9 -1.21 -4.22 10.88
C ALA A 9 -0.82 -3.08 9.92
N THR A 10 -1.73 -2.67 9.03
CA THR A 10 -1.52 -1.55 8.09
C THR A 10 -2.21 -0.26 8.51
N THR A 11 -2.63 -0.14 9.76
CA THR A 11 -3.23 1.09 10.29
C THR A 11 -2.19 2.20 10.37
N LEU A 12 -2.57 3.38 9.88
CA LEU A 12 -1.75 4.59 9.87
C LEU A 12 -2.38 5.64 10.77
N ARG A 13 -1.55 6.43 11.44
CA ARG A 13 -1.96 7.55 12.27
C ARG A 13 -1.61 8.87 11.53
N PRO A 14 -2.59 9.53 10.88
CA PRO A 14 -2.33 10.77 10.15
C PRO A 14 -1.95 11.91 11.11
N ARG A 15 -0.97 12.71 10.74
CA ARG A 15 -0.65 13.97 11.41
C ARG A 15 -1.55 15.13 10.90
N ALA A 16 -1.53 16.23 11.61
CA ALA A 16 -2.36 17.40 11.31
C ALA A 16 -2.07 18.03 9.93
N ASP A 17 -0.89 17.79 9.36
CA ASP A 17 -0.51 18.26 8.03
C ASP A 17 -1.20 17.50 6.88
N GLY A 18 -1.89 16.39 7.18
CA GLY A 18 -2.58 15.54 6.21
C GLY A 18 -1.68 14.80 5.23
N SER A 19 -0.36 14.97 5.33
CA SER A 19 0.63 14.41 4.41
C SER A 19 1.65 13.49 5.09
N THR A 20 1.71 13.52 6.41
CA THR A 20 2.60 12.69 7.24
C THR A 20 1.79 11.69 8.06
N PHE A 21 2.24 10.46 8.11
CA PHE A 21 1.60 9.35 8.80
C PHE A 21 2.60 8.63 9.69
N ASP A 22 2.25 8.46 10.97
CA ASP A 22 2.99 7.59 11.89
C ASP A 22 2.48 6.17 11.79
N LEU A 23 3.39 5.20 11.91
CA LEU A 23 3.07 3.78 11.89
C LEU A 23 4.06 2.98 12.76
N ASP A 24 3.67 1.77 13.08
CA ASP A 24 4.54 0.77 13.68
C ASP A 24 4.70 -0.40 12.71
N ILE A 25 5.94 -0.83 12.47
CA ILE A 25 6.21 -1.96 11.58
C ILE A 25 5.99 -3.25 12.37
N HIS A 26 4.93 -3.96 11.99
CA HIS A 26 4.46 -5.13 12.73
C HIS A 26 5.37 -6.35 12.51
N PRO A 27 5.87 -7.01 13.57
CA PRO A 27 6.86 -8.09 13.47
C PRO A 27 6.36 -9.37 12.79
N LEU A 28 5.05 -9.59 12.70
CA LEU A 28 4.50 -10.76 12.02
C LEU A 28 4.49 -10.65 10.49
N TRP A 29 4.72 -9.45 9.93
CA TRP A 29 4.78 -9.21 8.49
C TRP A 29 6.21 -9.15 7.99
N THR A 30 7.02 -10.16 8.37
CA THR A 30 8.44 -10.24 8.04
C THR A 30 8.76 -11.48 7.19
N VAL A 31 9.90 -11.42 6.52
CA VAL A 31 10.59 -12.56 5.91
C VAL A 31 11.96 -12.66 6.61
N GLY A 32 12.11 -13.67 7.46
CA GLY A 32 13.22 -13.71 8.41
C GLY A 32 13.11 -12.58 9.42
N ASP A 33 14.15 -11.78 9.53
CA ASP A 33 14.27 -10.65 10.46
C ASP A 33 13.88 -9.29 9.83
N LYS A 34 13.41 -9.29 8.57
CA LYS A 34 13.14 -8.05 7.82
C LYS A 34 11.68 -7.93 7.39
N PRO A 35 11.11 -6.72 7.41
CA PRO A 35 9.76 -6.48 6.91
C PRO A 35 9.59 -6.93 5.46
N ASN A 36 8.46 -7.56 5.18
CA ASN A 36 8.12 -7.96 3.81
C ASN A 36 7.91 -6.73 2.92
N GLY A 37 8.52 -6.73 1.72
CA GLY A 37 8.44 -5.59 0.80
C GLY A 37 7.02 -5.28 0.33
N GLY A 38 6.18 -6.31 0.13
CA GLY A 38 4.76 -6.11 -0.22
C GLY A 38 3.96 -5.48 0.92
N PHE A 39 4.25 -5.83 2.16
CA PHE A 39 3.68 -5.18 3.34
C PHE A 39 4.06 -3.69 3.40
N LEU A 40 5.34 -3.36 3.17
CA LEU A 40 5.79 -1.97 3.13
C LEU A 40 5.12 -1.18 1.99
N LEU A 41 4.95 -1.80 0.82
CA LEU A 41 4.25 -1.18 -0.31
C LEU A 41 2.77 -0.93 0.01
N ALA A 42 2.10 -1.84 0.73
CA ALA A 42 0.72 -1.64 1.16
C ALA A 42 0.56 -0.45 2.11
N LEU A 43 1.51 -0.26 3.05
CA LEU A 43 1.54 0.91 3.92
C LEU A 43 1.68 2.22 3.13
N LEU A 44 2.60 2.26 2.15
CA LEU A 44 2.79 3.42 1.28
C LEU A 44 1.54 3.70 0.42
N GLY A 45 0.91 2.66 -0.10
CA GLY A 45 -0.34 2.77 -0.86
C GLY A 45 -1.50 3.32 -0.03
N ARG A 46 -1.65 2.85 1.22
CA ARG A 46 -2.66 3.37 2.16
C ARG A 46 -2.41 4.84 2.50
N ALA A 47 -1.17 5.23 2.77
CA ALA A 47 -0.82 6.61 3.05
C ALA A 47 -1.18 7.52 1.87
N ALA A 48 -0.82 7.13 0.65
CA ALA A 48 -1.13 7.88 -0.56
C ALA A 48 -2.65 8.01 -0.80
N ALA A 49 -3.42 6.94 -0.59
CA ALA A 49 -4.87 6.96 -0.74
C ALA A 49 -5.54 7.86 0.32
N GLN A 50 -5.10 7.78 1.58
CA GLN A 50 -5.62 8.64 2.64
C GLN A 50 -5.30 10.11 2.41
N ALA A 51 -4.08 10.44 1.97
CA ALA A 51 -3.69 11.81 1.66
C ALA A 51 -4.53 12.43 0.52
N LEU A 52 -4.89 11.64 -0.50
CA LEU A 52 -5.80 12.09 -1.56
C LEU A 52 -7.26 12.18 -1.10
N GLY A 53 -7.70 11.24 -0.29
CA GLY A 53 -9.08 11.15 0.19
C GLY A 53 -9.45 12.24 1.18
N ALA A 54 -8.48 12.75 1.96
CA ALA A 54 -8.69 13.80 2.94
C ALA A 54 -9.34 15.07 2.32
N ASP A 55 -8.96 15.40 1.08
CA ASP A 55 -9.47 16.59 0.39
C ASP A 55 -10.77 16.36 -0.39
N THR A 56 -11.07 15.11 -0.77
CA THR A 56 -12.12 14.82 -1.75
C THR A 56 -13.25 13.95 -1.20
N GLY A 57 -13.03 13.30 -0.05
CA GLY A 57 -13.96 12.31 0.50
C GLY A 57 -14.15 11.07 -0.37
N GLY A 58 -13.35 10.91 -1.44
CA GLY A 58 -13.42 9.80 -2.38
C GLY A 58 -12.56 8.61 -1.98
N ALA A 59 -12.95 7.42 -2.46
CA ALA A 59 -12.10 6.24 -2.40
C ALA A 59 -11.06 6.28 -3.54
N TRP A 60 -9.81 6.09 -3.20
CA TRP A 60 -8.69 6.06 -4.13
C TRP A 60 -7.98 4.71 -4.07
N ASP A 61 -7.87 4.05 -5.21
CA ASP A 61 -7.25 2.74 -5.35
C ASP A 61 -5.91 2.87 -6.08
N VAL A 62 -4.90 2.16 -5.61
CA VAL A 62 -3.60 2.11 -6.28
C VAL A 62 -3.74 1.29 -7.57
N GLN A 63 -3.50 1.92 -8.71
CA GLN A 63 -3.54 1.30 -10.04
C GLN A 63 -2.16 0.85 -10.51
N SER A 64 -1.12 1.59 -10.14
CA SER A 64 0.26 1.18 -10.37
C SER A 64 1.19 1.78 -9.32
N ALA A 65 2.33 1.14 -9.10
CA ALA A 65 3.37 1.60 -8.21
C ALA A 65 4.74 1.27 -8.77
N THR A 66 5.66 2.23 -8.66
CA THR A 66 7.09 2.01 -8.83
C THR A 66 7.73 2.25 -7.48
N VAL A 67 8.40 1.24 -6.93
CA VAL A 67 8.97 1.30 -5.60
C VAL A 67 10.46 0.96 -5.61
N THR A 68 11.25 1.73 -4.85
CA THR A 68 12.66 1.51 -4.62
C THR A 68 12.89 1.23 -3.16
N TYR A 69 13.37 0.04 -2.84
CA TYR A 69 13.76 -0.37 -1.50
C TYR A 69 15.25 -0.03 -1.31
N LEU A 70 15.54 1.04 -0.57
CA LEU A 70 16.89 1.54 -0.33
C LEU A 70 17.56 0.79 0.83
N ALA A 71 16.80 0.51 1.89
CA ALA A 71 17.23 -0.30 3.02
C ALA A 71 16.02 -0.92 3.73
N ALA A 72 16.24 -2.00 4.46
CA ALA A 72 15.21 -2.60 5.30
C ALA A 72 14.99 -1.74 6.55
N PRO A 73 13.74 -1.34 6.87
CA PRO A 73 13.45 -0.70 8.14
C PRO A 73 13.56 -1.68 9.31
N ALA A 74 13.82 -1.15 10.50
CA ALA A 74 13.72 -1.89 11.75
C ALA A 74 12.25 -2.13 12.14
N LEU A 75 12.00 -3.13 13.00
CA LEU A 75 10.66 -3.47 13.52
C LEU A 75 10.28 -2.52 14.66
N GLU A 76 10.15 -1.25 14.34
CA GLU A 76 9.84 -0.17 15.29
C GLU A 76 9.03 0.92 14.57
N GLY A 77 8.77 2.03 15.27
CA GLY A 77 8.06 3.18 14.72
C GLY A 77 8.76 3.77 13.49
N ALA A 78 7.96 4.18 12.52
CA ALA A 78 8.40 4.83 11.28
C ALA A 78 7.40 5.91 10.86
N GLU A 79 7.77 6.69 9.87
CA GLU A 79 6.93 7.72 9.27
C GLU A 79 6.80 7.48 7.76
N ILE A 80 5.62 7.81 7.21
CA ILE A 80 5.44 7.93 5.78
C ILE A 80 5.11 9.38 5.46
N HIS A 81 5.89 9.97 4.55
CA HIS A 81 5.65 11.30 4.01
C HIS A 81 5.10 11.17 2.59
N THR A 82 3.98 11.83 2.33
CA THR A 82 3.35 11.84 1.01
C THR A 82 3.49 13.20 0.35
N THR A 83 3.70 13.20 -0.97
CA THR A 83 3.74 14.40 -1.79
C THR A 83 2.84 14.21 -3.00
N LEU A 84 1.84 15.06 -3.15
CA LEU A 84 1.00 15.07 -4.35
C LEU A 84 1.82 15.66 -5.51
N LEU A 85 2.18 14.82 -6.47
CA LEU A 85 2.92 15.23 -7.67
C LEU A 85 1.99 15.83 -8.72
N ARG A 86 0.82 15.22 -8.89
CA ARG A 86 -0.21 15.69 -9.83
C ARG A 86 -1.58 15.22 -9.39
N ARG A 87 -2.54 16.12 -9.35
CA ARG A 87 -3.96 15.78 -9.20
C ARG A 87 -4.60 15.73 -10.58
N GLY A 88 -5.19 14.60 -10.92
CA GLY A 88 -5.95 14.42 -12.16
C GLY A 88 -7.41 14.05 -11.87
N ARG A 89 -8.25 14.15 -12.89
CA ARG A 89 -9.67 13.78 -12.78
C ARG A 89 -9.87 12.26 -12.69
N THR A 90 -9.09 11.50 -13.45
CA THR A 90 -9.19 10.03 -13.52
C THR A 90 -8.05 9.33 -12.80
N ALA A 91 -6.89 9.97 -12.71
CA ALA A 91 -5.74 9.43 -12.03
C ALA A 91 -4.90 10.55 -11.41
N SER A 92 -4.41 10.32 -10.20
CA SER A 92 -3.53 11.21 -9.46
C SER A 92 -2.20 10.51 -9.19
N HIS A 93 -1.12 11.27 -9.13
CA HIS A 93 0.23 10.78 -8.90
C HIS A 93 0.71 11.25 -7.53
N VAL A 94 1.10 10.33 -6.67
CA VAL A 94 1.60 10.60 -5.32
C VAL A 94 2.95 9.93 -5.15
N ARG A 95 3.92 10.66 -4.62
CA ARG A 95 5.14 10.07 -4.08
C ARG A 95 4.91 9.80 -2.60
N ALA A 96 5.26 8.62 -2.13
CA ALA A 96 5.24 8.25 -0.73
C ALA A 96 6.61 7.69 -0.34
N VAL A 97 7.19 8.19 0.75
CA VAL A 97 8.50 7.75 1.25
C VAL A 97 8.37 7.28 2.69
N LEU A 98 8.94 6.11 2.98
CA LEU A 98 9.05 5.61 4.34
C LEU A 98 10.38 6.06 4.93
N VAL A 99 10.29 6.72 6.08
CA VAL A 99 11.41 7.31 6.79
C VAL A 99 11.51 6.72 8.19
N GLN A 100 12.71 6.40 8.62
CA GLN A 100 13.01 5.95 9.97
C GLN A 100 14.38 6.52 10.39
N SER A 101 14.46 7.11 11.58
CA SER A 101 15.68 7.76 12.06
C SER A 101 16.26 8.76 11.04
N GLU A 102 15.42 9.63 10.50
CA GLU A 102 15.74 10.66 9.50
C GLU A 102 16.31 10.13 8.17
N ARG A 103 16.21 8.83 7.92
CA ARG A 103 16.66 8.20 6.68
C ARG A 103 15.49 7.69 5.85
N THR A 104 15.49 8.00 4.56
CA THR A 104 14.58 7.38 3.60
C THR A 104 15.00 5.93 3.36
N LEU A 105 14.09 5.00 3.63
CA LEU A 105 14.33 3.56 3.48
C LEU A 105 13.57 2.95 2.31
N VAL A 106 12.39 3.48 2.00
CA VAL A 106 11.61 3.07 0.83
C VAL A 106 11.06 4.32 0.15
N ASP A 107 11.13 4.37 -1.17
CA ASP A 107 10.62 5.48 -1.99
C ASP A 107 9.72 4.91 -3.10
N ALA A 108 8.49 5.39 -3.16
CA ALA A 108 7.50 4.92 -4.12
C ALA A 108 6.81 6.08 -4.85
N VAL A 109 6.59 5.89 -6.14
CA VAL A 109 5.66 6.72 -6.92
C VAL A 109 4.46 5.87 -7.28
N LEU A 110 3.28 6.34 -6.89
CA LEU A 110 2.02 5.64 -7.05
C LEU A 110 1.08 6.42 -7.96
N VAL A 111 0.35 5.68 -8.81
CA VAL A 111 -0.77 6.22 -9.56
C VAL A 111 -2.05 5.68 -8.92
N LEU A 112 -2.92 6.60 -8.51
CA LEU A 112 -4.18 6.26 -7.87
C LEU A 112 -5.34 6.79 -8.69
N GLY A 113 -6.42 6.01 -8.71
CA GLY A 113 -7.67 6.38 -9.39
C GLY A 113 -8.86 5.70 -8.71
N ALA A 114 -10.06 6.23 -8.92
CA ALA A 114 -11.27 5.59 -8.45
C ALA A 114 -11.61 4.39 -9.34
N LEU A 115 -11.80 3.22 -8.72
CA LEU A 115 -12.33 2.04 -9.38
C LEU A 115 -13.84 2.02 -9.24
N THR A 116 -14.55 1.64 -10.31
CA THR A 116 -16.00 1.45 -10.27
C THR A 116 -16.28 -0.02 -9.95
N PRO A 117 -16.81 -0.33 -8.75
CA PRO A 117 -17.15 -1.70 -8.39
C PRO A 117 -18.13 -2.32 -9.39
N GLY A 118 -17.97 -3.61 -9.69
CA GLY A 118 -18.88 -4.36 -10.55
C GLY A 118 -18.79 -4.05 -12.04
N THR A 119 -17.85 -3.22 -12.48
CA THR A 119 -17.61 -3.01 -13.90
C THR A 119 -17.06 -4.27 -14.53
N ALA A 120 -17.76 -4.79 -15.55
CA ALA A 120 -17.28 -5.93 -16.32
C ALA A 120 -15.96 -5.58 -17.04
N PRO A 121 -14.99 -6.51 -17.13
CA PRO A 121 -13.78 -6.28 -17.90
C PRO A 121 -14.12 -6.00 -19.36
N ARG A 122 -13.46 -5.01 -19.96
CA ARG A 122 -13.65 -4.67 -21.39
C ARG A 122 -13.24 -5.79 -22.32
N TYR A 123 -12.29 -6.58 -21.90
CA TYR A 123 -11.72 -7.68 -22.66
C TYR A 123 -11.39 -8.82 -21.69
N ASN A 124 -11.89 -10.00 -21.97
CA ASN A 124 -11.59 -11.22 -21.27
C ASN A 124 -11.83 -12.40 -22.21
N ASP A 125 -10.80 -12.80 -22.96
CA ASP A 125 -10.85 -13.97 -23.83
C ASP A 125 -10.14 -15.20 -23.25
N ASN A 126 -9.67 -15.10 -22.02
CA ASN A 126 -9.05 -16.21 -21.34
C ASN A 126 -10.10 -17.27 -21.01
N ALA A 127 -9.95 -18.45 -21.58
CA ALA A 127 -10.74 -19.59 -21.15
C ALA A 127 -10.51 -19.85 -19.65
N PRO A 128 -11.56 -20.15 -18.86
CA PRO A 128 -11.39 -20.49 -17.45
C PRO A 128 -10.39 -21.65 -17.32
N LEU A 129 -9.38 -21.47 -16.48
CA LEU A 129 -8.47 -22.56 -16.12
C LEU A 129 -9.27 -23.64 -15.40
N ARG A 130 -9.24 -24.87 -15.93
CA ARG A 130 -9.78 -26.03 -15.23
C ARG A 130 -8.72 -26.50 -14.24
N ILE A 131 -8.78 -26.00 -13.04
CA ILE A 131 -7.91 -26.42 -11.94
C ILE A 131 -8.61 -27.56 -11.21
N PRO A 132 -7.93 -28.70 -10.93
CA PRO A 132 -8.48 -29.75 -10.09
C PRO A 132 -8.86 -29.22 -8.71
N ASP A 133 -9.84 -29.85 -8.09
CA ASP A 133 -10.17 -29.58 -6.70
C ASP A 133 -8.91 -29.74 -5.82
N PRO A 134 -8.67 -28.89 -4.81
CA PRO A 134 -7.52 -29.00 -3.90
C PRO A 134 -7.33 -30.40 -3.32
N ASP A 135 -8.43 -31.13 -3.07
CA ASP A 135 -8.39 -32.50 -2.55
C ASP A 135 -7.87 -33.54 -3.58
N GLN A 136 -7.82 -33.17 -4.85
CA GLN A 136 -7.29 -34.00 -5.95
C GLN A 136 -5.83 -33.67 -6.27
N CYS A 137 -5.25 -32.64 -5.62
CA CYS A 137 -3.86 -32.28 -5.82
C CYS A 137 -2.93 -33.17 -4.98
N VAL A 138 -1.82 -33.58 -5.55
CA VAL A 138 -0.77 -34.33 -4.84
C VAL A 138 -0.08 -33.38 -3.86
N ARG A 139 0.05 -33.79 -2.60
CA ARG A 139 0.80 -33.10 -1.55
C ARG A 139 2.28 -33.45 -1.63
#